data_9f30c3b8a589f8848c5fa6bbcf115a0d
#
_entry.id   9f30c3b8a589f8848c5fa6bbcf115a0d
#
_cell.length_a   1.000
_cell.length_b   1.000
_cell.length_c   1.000
_cell.angle_alpha   90.00
_cell.angle_beta   90.00
_cell.angle_gamma   90.00
#
_symmetry.space_group_name_H-M   'P 1'
#
loop_
_entity.id
_entity.type
_entity.pdbx_description
1 polymer ?
#
loop_
_entity_poly.entity_id
_entity_poly.type
_entity_poly.pdbx_seq_one_letter_code
_entity_poly.pdbx_strand_id
1 'polypeptide(L)'
;MKKAIIPVLMAVALFFANVAFLSKLSYTKAETSVSKNIDMYLIGGQSNAAGYTTVSGLKEEEKNVKFNNVMYAGQTDKYITGGVGQNWLEYTDFKKYVSAGYGTNIACMGPEYGMAKVLNNAYTSENKAFIFKTAAGGTCLQDEPAVYHGSYGNWYPRSLWSEGYEPDLNNTVLNETYTGYLYKLFVENFKKVYTQLKQNGYNPIVKGMVWMQGEQDVGLGCTGAEKDYAVLLKQFITDIRNDIYSVTGDEKTIDMRFVIGKIATTFATPDNPGVPVINALQDKVARDMDYVETIETSDLIITKYDANGKIVNVGTDQYHFNSKDDITLGERFAEKLLSMEESTDGKVKLTCANGTADVIYQNNQIIISDIKADSGYKLSTVTVNDKKYYYKGQSGYPVTSYKDNKMTLDVSELNNPIRYLVSIYFEEDARVLKIVNDSSKGRVITTPNALKQKIGTRVTVDIRPYTGYEVDTVKFNDKVITANENGKYQIIYGEENKLEILYKNARENENEPTKEESTGCNGTIKGLPLFEALAIIPIIKLKKKV
;
A
#
# COMPACT_ATOMS: atom_id res chain seq x y z
N MET A 1 36.94 15.38 -85.41
CA MET A 1 35.77 14.80 -84.68
C MET A 1 36.01 13.46 -84.04
N LYS A 2 37.10 12.70 -84.23
CA LYS A 2 37.35 11.39 -83.57
C LYS A 2 37.99 11.42 -82.22
N LYS A 3 38.49 12.57 -81.73
CA LYS A 3 39.24 12.67 -80.39
C LYS A 3 38.33 13.03 -79.21
N ALA A 4 37.05 13.40 -79.44
CA ALA A 4 36.13 13.77 -78.32
C ALA A 4 35.09 12.70 -77.92
N ILE A 5 35.02 11.59 -78.66
CA ILE A 5 34.00 10.55 -78.47
C ILE A 5 34.45 9.51 -77.42
N ILE A 6 35.75 9.23 -77.30
CA ILE A 6 36.29 8.20 -76.35
C ILE A 6 36.12 8.60 -74.89
N PRO A 7 36.43 9.87 -74.46
CA PRO A 7 36.26 10.23 -73.04
C PRO A 7 34.76 10.28 -72.62
N VAL A 8 33.83 10.58 -73.52
CA VAL A 8 32.41 10.60 -73.20
C VAL A 8 31.85 9.19 -73.03
N LEU A 9 32.26 8.25 -73.87
CA LEU A 9 31.87 6.83 -73.70
C LEU A 9 32.43 6.19 -72.43
N MET A 10 33.66 6.57 -72.03
CA MET A 10 34.23 6.11 -70.76
C MET A 10 33.53 6.71 -69.51
N ALA A 11 33.12 7.97 -69.57
CA ALA A 11 32.37 8.62 -68.47
C ALA A 11 30.96 8.04 -68.34
N VAL A 12 30.29 7.71 -69.44
CA VAL A 12 28.96 7.06 -69.44
C VAL A 12 29.07 5.62 -68.92
N ALA A 13 30.10 4.86 -69.33
CA ALA A 13 30.33 3.50 -68.82
C ALA A 13 30.64 3.46 -67.32
N LEU A 14 31.41 4.42 -66.81
CA LEU A 14 31.65 4.59 -65.35
C LEU A 14 30.39 5.01 -64.58
N PHE A 15 29.54 5.84 -65.16
CA PHE A 15 28.26 6.23 -64.57
C PHE A 15 27.31 5.03 -64.42
N PHE A 16 27.16 4.22 -65.48
CA PHE A 16 26.33 3.02 -65.43
C PHE A 16 26.89 1.93 -64.53
N ALA A 17 28.22 1.79 -64.42
CA ALA A 17 28.90 0.85 -63.48
C ALA A 17 28.66 1.28 -62.04
N ASN A 18 28.71 2.58 -61.72
CA ASN A 18 28.38 3.10 -60.36
C ASN A 18 26.89 2.98 -60.00
N VAL A 19 26.00 3.21 -60.97
CA VAL A 19 24.56 3.02 -60.75
C VAL A 19 24.23 1.54 -60.53
N ALA A 20 24.87 0.60 -61.27
CA ALA A 20 24.70 -0.83 -61.09
C ALA A 20 25.32 -1.32 -59.75
N PHE A 21 26.41 -0.69 -59.28
CA PHE A 21 27.01 -0.99 -57.98
C PHE A 21 26.12 -0.43 -56.84
N LEU A 22 25.60 0.79 -56.97
CA LEU A 22 24.65 1.37 -55.99
C LEU A 22 23.35 0.61 -55.96
N SER A 23 22.83 0.11 -57.07
CA SER A 23 21.60 -0.70 -57.10
C SER A 23 21.83 -2.12 -56.50
N LYS A 24 23.05 -2.67 -56.53
CA LYS A 24 23.38 -3.90 -55.82
C LYS A 24 23.60 -3.69 -54.31
N LEU A 25 23.98 -2.48 -53.90
CA LEU A 25 24.10 -2.14 -52.47
C LEU A 25 22.73 -1.84 -51.80
N SER A 26 21.68 -1.57 -52.58
CA SER A 26 20.35 -1.26 -52.05
C SER A 26 19.41 -2.45 -51.93
N TYR A 27 19.86 -3.68 -52.19
CA TYR A 27 19.07 -4.90 -52.02
C TYR A 27 19.73 -5.91 -51.13
N THR A 28 20.33 -5.53 -50.02
CA THR A 28 20.20 -6.32 -48.84
C THR A 28 18.84 -6.07 -48.27
N LYS A 29 17.86 -6.93 -48.61
CA LYS A 29 16.62 -7.09 -47.90
C LYS A 29 17.02 -7.14 -46.44
N ALA A 30 16.78 -6.06 -45.69
CA ALA A 30 16.81 -6.14 -44.26
C ALA A 30 15.80 -7.24 -43.94
N GLU A 31 16.30 -8.44 -43.60
CA GLU A 31 15.47 -9.40 -42.92
C GLU A 31 14.95 -8.62 -41.72
N THR A 32 13.69 -8.27 -41.76
CA THR A 32 12.98 -7.81 -40.58
C THR A 32 13.05 -8.98 -39.62
N SER A 33 14.11 -9.01 -38.82
CA SER A 33 14.18 -9.92 -37.70
C SER A 33 12.93 -9.61 -36.89
N VAL A 34 12.00 -10.55 -36.85
CA VAL A 34 10.81 -10.44 -36.01
C VAL A 34 11.31 -10.20 -34.60
N SER A 35 11.16 -8.99 -34.10
CA SER A 35 11.60 -8.64 -32.77
C SER A 35 10.81 -9.50 -31.78
N LYS A 36 11.51 -10.19 -30.89
CA LYS A 36 10.87 -11.02 -29.86
C LYS A 36 10.27 -10.11 -28.80
N ASN A 37 8.98 -10.23 -28.56
CA ASN A 37 8.33 -9.52 -27.44
C ASN A 37 8.97 -9.97 -26.12
N ILE A 38 9.16 -9.02 -25.22
CA ILE A 38 9.58 -9.26 -23.85
C ILE A 38 8.79 -8.34 -22.91
N ASP A 39 8.08 -8.93 -21.98
CA ASP A 39 7.23 -8.21 -21.05
C ASP A 39 8.04 -7.68 -19.87
N MET A 40 8.05 -6.36 -19.67
CA MET A 40 8.84 -5.68 -18.65
C MET A 40 8.00 -5.35 -17.41
N TYR A 41 8.51 -5.72 -16.26
CA TYR A 41 8.01 -5.39 -14.92
C TYR A 41 9.02 -4.52 -14.21
N LEU A 42 8.58 -3.38 -13.68
CA LEU A 42 9.44 -2.38 -13.07
C LEU A 42 9.35 -2.44 -11.55
N ILE A 43 10.48 -2.26 -10.87
CA ILE A 43 10.55 -2.19 -9.40
C ILE A 43 11.20 -0.87 -9.00
N GLY A 44 10.51 -0.09 -8.17
CA GLY A 44 11.03 1.12 -7.55
C GLY A 44 10.72 1.16 -6.05
N GLY A 45 11.40 2.01 -5.32
CA GLY A 45 11.17 2.20 -3.89
C GLY A 45 12.44 2.27 -3.04
N GLN A 46 12.29 1.96 -1.75
CA GLN A 46 13.39 2.02 -0.79
C GLN A 46 13.96 0.63 -0.43
N SER A 47 14.44 0.44 0.78
CA SER A 47 15.22 -0.74 1.18
C SER A 47 14.52 -2.08 0.93
N ASN A 48 13.20 -2.19 1.22
CA ASN A 48 12.45 -3.41 0.93
C ASN A 48 12.24 -3.66 -0.58
N ALA A 49 12.34 -2.62 -1.42
CA ALA A 49 12.41 -2.76 -2.87
C ALA A 49 13.84 -3.07 -3.34
N ALA A 50 14.85 -2.43 -2.75
CA ALA A 50 16.25 -2.62 -3.08
C ALA A 50 16.72 -4.05 -2.77
N GLY A 51 16.24 -4.63 -1.67
CA GLY A 51 16.54 -5.98 -1.25
C GLY A 51 17.64 -6.04 -0.19
N TYR A 52 17.27 -5.79 1.04
CA TYR A 52 18.12 -5.94 2.23
C TYR A 52 17.96 -7.29 2.91
N THR A 53 17.03 -8.11 2.41
CA THR A 53 16.75 -9.43 2.96
C THR A 53 17.90 -10.39 2.72
N THR A 54 18.35 -11.09 3.75
CA THR A 54 19.51 -11.98 3.64
C THR A 54 19.19 -13.29 2.92
N VAL A 55 20.04 -13.70 1.98
CA VAL A 55 19.96 -14.99 1.28
C VAL A 55 20.19 -16.18 2.23
N SER A 56 20.86 -15.94 3.37
CA SER A 56 21.15 -17.01 4.36
C SER A 56 19.90 -17.66 4.95
N GLY A 57 18.76 -16.96 4.95
CA GLY A 57 17.49 -17.52 5.42
C GLY A 57 16.78 -18.43 4.43
N LEU A 58 17.29 -18.56 3.21
CA LEU A 58 16.76 -19.47 2.19
C LEU A 58 17.27 -20.90 2.42
N LYS A 59 16.48 -21.89 2.01
CA LYS A 59 16.93 -23.27 1.87
C LYS A 59 17.95 -23.39 0.74
N GLU A 60 18.78 -24.41 0.78
CA GLU A 60 19.85 -24.60 -0.23
C GLU A 60 19.31 -24.75 -1.66
N GLU A 61 18.16 -25.42 -1.81
CA GLU A 61 17.48 -25.53 -3.11
C GLU A 61 17.02 -24.16 -3.64
N GLU A 62 16.58 -23.26 -2.77
CA GLU A 62 16.11 -21.92 -3.12
C GLU A 62 17.28 -20.98 -3.49
N LYS A 63 18.43 -21.10 -2.81
CA LYS A 63 19.62 -20.29 -3.10
C LYS A 63 20.15 -20.50 -4.51
N ASN A 64 19.99 -21.71 -5.03
CA ASN A 64 20.54 -22.12 -6.32
C ASN A 64 19.54 -22.07 -7.48
N VAL A 65 18.31 -21.65 -7.23
CA VAL A 65 17.28 -21.51 -8.29
C VAL A 65 17.69 -20.40 -9.26
N LYS A 66 17.50 -20.68 -10.56
CA LYS A 66 17.55 -19.69 -11.64
C LYS A 66 16.23 -19.69 -12.37
N PHE A 67 15.60 -18.54 -12.44
CA PHE A 67 14.33 -18.38 -13.13
C PHE A 67 14.57 -18.11 -14.61
N ASN A 68 14.74 -19.18 -15.40
CA ASN A 68 15.23 -19.12 -16.79
C ASN A 68 14.31 -18.39 -17.77
N ASN A 69 13.04 -18.14 -17.38
CA ASN A 69 12.08 -17.38 -18.17
C ASN A 69 12.02 -15.89 -17.75
N VAL A 70 12.82 -15.47 -16.75
CA VAL A 70 12.78 -14.10 -16.24
C VAL A 70 14.18 -13.50 -16.27
N MET A 71 14.38 -12.57 -17.18
CA MET A 71 15.62 -11.80 -17.33
C MET A 71 15.62 -10.62 -16.34
N TYR A 72 16.81 -10.09 -16.05
CA TYR A 72 16.97 -9.05 -15.05
C TYR A 72 18.01 -8.01 -15.41
N ALA A 73 17.70 -6.75 -15.11
CA ALA A 73 18.68 -5.70 -14.89
C ALA A 73 18.26 -4.84 -13.70
N GLY A 74 19.18 -4.58 -12.80
CA GLY A 74 18.85 -3.82 -11.60
C GLY A 74 20.04 -3.05 -11.06
N GLN A 75 19.67 -1.97 -10.37
CA GLN A 75 20.57 -1.12 -9.65
C GLN A 75 20.00 -0.83 -8.27
N THR A 76 20.82 -1.05 -7.28
CA THR A 76 20.48 -0.80 -5.89
C THR A 76 21.65 -0.04 -5.23
N ASP A 77 21.40 0.45 -4.02
CA ASP A 77 22.36 1.19 -3.20
C ASP A 77 23.60 0.42 -2.72
N LYS A 78 23.85 -0.74 -3.29
CA LYS A 78 25.00 -1.62 -3.00
C LYS A 78 26.33 -0.91 -2.80
N TYR A 79 26.54 0.23 -3.44
CA TYR A 79 27.87 0.81 -3.61
C TYR A 79 28.03 2.20 -3.00
N ILE A 80 27.06 2.67 -2.26
CA ILE A 80 27.10 4.01 -1.69
C ILE A 80 28.03 4.08 -0.49
N THR A 81 28.23 2.97 0.22
CA THR A 81 29.18 2.88 1.33
C THR A 81 30.65 2.73 0.88
N GLY A 82 30.91 2.57 -0.41
CA GLY A 82 32.24 2.31 -0.96
C GLY A 82 33.08 3.52 -1.33
N GLY A 83 32.55 4.74 -1.14
CA GLY A 83 33.30 5.98 -1.40
C GLY A 83 33.09 6.59 -2.78
N VAL A 84 33.51 7.82 -2.90
CA VAL A 84 33.47 8.69 -4.07
C VAL A 84 33.96 7.99 -5.33
N GLY A 85 33.12 7.94 -6.36
CA GLY A 85 33.51 7.52 -7.70
C GLY A 85 33.15 6.08 -8.09
N GLN A 86 32.49 5.32 -7.23
CA GLN A 86 31.90 4.05 -7.67
C GLN A 86 30.53 4.32 -8.27
N ASN A 87 30.45 4.05 -9.56
CA ASN A 87 29.22 4.13 -10.32
C ASN A 87 28.29 3.01 -9.82
N TRP A 88 27.51 3.32 -8.79
CA TRP A 88 26.49 2.42 -8.28
C TRP A 88 25.37 2.12 -9.29
N LEU A 89 25.58 2.59 -10.51
CA LEU A 89 24.73 2.48 -11.68
C LEU A 89 25.16 1.41 -12.67
N GLU A 90 26.14 0.59 -12.35
CA GLU A 90 26.48 -0.50 -13.26
C GLU A 90 25.38 -1.53 -13.25
N TYR A 91 24.66 -1.59 -14.35
CA TYR A 91 23.72 -2.65 -14.60
C TYR A 91 24.42 -3.99 -14.54
N THR A 92 23.85 -4.90 -13.78
CA THR A 92 24.05 -6.31 -14.06
C THR A 92 23.73 -6.55 -15.53
N ASP A 93 24.48 -7.39 -16.20
CA ASP A 93 24.22 -7.76 -17.58
C ASP A 93 22.73 -8.11 -17.74
N PHE A 94 22.00 -7.35 -18.57
CA PHE A 94 20.55 -7.52 -18.78
C PHE A 94 20.18 -8.91 -19.31
N LYS A 95 21.15 -9.74 -19.70
CA LYS A 95 20.96 -11.14 -20.06
C LYS A 95 20.94 -12.09 -18.85
N LYS A 96 21.18 -11.60 -17.66
CA LYS A 96 21.13 -12.45 -16.47
C LYS A 96 19.68 -12.79 -16.15
N TYR A 97 19.50 -14.02 -15.71
CA TYR A 97 18.24 -14.50 -15.18
C TYR A 97 18.18 -14.22 -13.67
N VAL A 98 16.98 -13.98 -13.14
CA VAL A 98 16.82 -13.76 -11.70
C VAL A 98 17.28 -15.00 -10.92
N SER A 99 17.98 -14.73 -9.84
CA SER A 99 18.36 -15.72 -8.82
C SER A 99 18.49 -15.00 -7.47
N ALA A 100 18.74 -15.71 -6.38
CA ALA A 100 19.10 -15.09 -5.12
C ALA A 100 20.40 -14.25 -5.27
N GLY A 101 20.53 -13.19 -4.47
CA GLY A 101 21.73 -12.34 -4.49
C GLY A 101 21.62 -11.11 -5.40
N TYR A 102 20.43 -10.73 -5.84
CA TYR A 102 20.17 -9.51 -6.61
C TYR A 102 19.62 -8.34 -5.77
N GLY A 103 19.75 -8.44 -4.45
CA GLY A 103 19.49 -7.31 -3.53
C GLY A 103 20.61 -6.27 -3.53
N THR A 104 20.82 -5.65 -2.39
CA THR A 104 21.89 -4.63 -2.22
C THR A 104 23.30 -5.19 -2.33
N ASN A 105 23.46 -6.48 -2.20
CA ASN A 105 24.72 -7.23 -2.45
C ASN A 105 24.41 -8.70 -2.71
N ILE A 106 25.42 -9.50 -3.03
CA ILE A 106 25.28 -10.93 -3.36
C ILE A 106 24.76 -11.81 -2.20
N ALA A 107 24.79 -11.30 -0.96
CA ALA A 107 24.25 -11.97 0.21
C ALA A 107 22.81 -11.54 0.51
N CYS A 108 22.23 -10.67 -0.32
CA CYS A 108 20.91 -10.11 -0.15
C CYS A 108 20.03 -10.34 -1.37
N MET A 109 18.73 -10.32 -1.16
CA MET A 109 17.70 -10.38 -2.19
C MET A 109 16.57 -9.41 -1.84
N GLY A 110 15.70 -9.15 -2.79
CA GLY A 110 14.49 -8.35 -2.65
C GLY A 110 13.30 -9.02 -3.34
N PRO A 111 12.21 -8.29 -3.52
CA PRO A 111 10.96 -8.82 -4.07
C PRO A 111 11.11 -9.35 -5.51
N GLU A 112 12.17 -9.00 -6.23
CA GLU A 112 12.44 -9.56 -7.56
C GLU A 112 12.52 -11.09 -7.56
N TYR A 113 12.99 -11.70 -6.48
CA TYR A 113 13.05 -13.15 -6.36
C TYR A 113 11.64 -13.78 -6.33
N GLY A 114 10.76 -13.28 -5.47
CA GLY A 114 9.35 -13.72 -5.38
C GLY A 114 8.58 -13.43 -6.66
N MET A 115 8.77 -12.24 -7.25
CA MET A 115 8.18 -11.91 -8.54
C MET A 115 8.63 -12.90 -9.63
N ALA A 116 9.92 -13.19 -9.70
CA ALA A 116 10.45 -14.10 -10.70
C ALA A 116 9.92 -15.53 -10.53
N LYS A 117 9.64 -15.97 -9.32
CA LYS A 117 9.04 -17.28 -9.06
C LYS A 117 7.66 -17.41 -9.70
N VAL A 118 6.82 -16.39 -9.57
CA VAL A 118 5.50 -16.35 -10.21
C VAL A 118 5.62 -16.19 -11.72
N LEU A 119 6.40 -15.21 -12.18
CA LEU A 119 6.57 -14.91 -13.60
C LEU A 119 7.21 -16.08 -14.36
N ASN A 120 8.14 -16.82 -13.76
CA ASN A 120 8.76 -17.96 -14.42
C ASN A 120 7.75 -19.07 -14.78
N ASN A 121 6.66 -19.17 -14.01
CA ASN A 121 5.56 -20.11 -14.27
C ASN A 121 4.59 -19.57 -15.32
N ALA A 122 4.42 -18.24 -15.40
CA ALA A 122 3.52 -17.59 -16.35
C ALA A 122 4.15 -17.42 -17.75
N TYR A 123 5.48 -17.44 -17.83
CA TYR A 123 6.25 -17.22 -19.07
C TYR A 123 7.01 -18.47 -19.52
N THR A 124 7.43 -18.48 -20.79
CA THR A 124 8.14 -19.59 -21.41
C THR A 124 9.53 -19.17 -21.91
N SER A 125 10.33 -20.13 -22.39
CA SER A 125 11.62 -19.84 -23.01
C SER A 125 11.53 -18.98 -24.27
N GLU A 126 10.39 -19.01 -24.96
CA GLU A 126 10.13 -18.23 -26.18
C GLU A 126 9.57 -16.84 -25.87
N ASN A 127 8.78 -16.73 -24.82
CA ASN A 127 8.10 -15.53 -24.38
C ASN A 127 8.53 -15.22 -22.95
N LYS A 128 9.59 -14.44 -22.79
CA LYS A 128 10.20 -14.16 -21.48
C LYS A 128 9.67 -12.91 -20.84
N ALA A 129 9.70 -12.88 -19.51
CA ALA A 129 9.57 -11.68 -18.72
C ALA A 129 10.95 -11.03 -18.48
N PHE A 130 10.92 -9.75 -18.18
CA PHE A 130 12.08 -8.95 -17.79
C PHE A 130 11.74 -8.13 -16.54
N ILE A 131 12.54 -8.25 -15.50
CA ILE A 131 12.45 -7.40 -14.32
C ILE A 131 13.51 -6.31 -14.40
N PHE A 132 13.07 -5.07 -14.39
CA PHE A 132 13.92 -3.89 -14.22
C PHE A 132 13.76 -3.35 -12.80
N LYS A 133 14.87 -3.06 -12.13
CA LYS A 133 14.85 -2.52 -10.76
C LYS A 133 15.79 -1.32 -10.61
N THR A 134 15.30 -0.22 -10.04
CA THR A 134 16.12 0.83 -9.44
C THR A 134 15.50 1.19 -8.10
N ALA A 135 16.24 1.00 -7.02
CA ALA A 135 15.76 1.24 -5.67
C ALA A 135 16.93 1.56 -4.72
N ALA A 136 16.68 2.39 -3.69
CA ALA A 136 17.69 2.79 -2.73
C ALA A 136 17.13 2.86 -1.31
N GLY A 137 17.87 2.31 -0.33
CA GLY A 137 17.46 2.24 1.06
C GLY A 137 17.40 3.60 1.75
N GLY A 138 16.49 3.75 2.72
CA GLY A 138 16.38 4.95 3.54
C GLY A 138 15.98 6.22 2.77
N THR A 139 15.22 6.10 1.70
CA THR A 139 14.87 7.21 0.81
C THR A 139 13.38 7.55 0.88
N CYS A 140 13.06 8.84 0.81
CA CYS A 140 11.72 9.37 0.92
C CYS A 140 11.16 9.87 -0.42
N LEU A 141 9.86 10.09 -0.45
CA LEU A 141 9.14 10.71 -1.55
C LEU A 141 9.17 12.24 -1.46
N GLN A 142 9.40 12.78 -0.27
CA GLN A 142 9.52 14.19 0.03
C GLN A 142 10.81 14.80 -0.55
N ASP A 143 10.81 16.13 -0.76
CA ASP A 143 12.01 16.89 -1.11
C ASP A 143 12.85 17.19 0.13
N GLU A 144 13.28 16.15 0.81
CA GLU A 144 14.14 16.23 1.98
C GLU A 144 15.31 15.27 1.86
N PRO A 145 16.48 15.60 2.45
CA PRO A 145 17.60 14.68 2.50
C PRO A 145 17.22 13.47 3.35
N ALA A 146 17.53 12.28 2.86
CA ALA A 146 17.38 11.07 3.65
C ALA A 146 18.32 11.14 4.87
N VAL A 147 17.74 11.20 6.07
CA VAL A 147 18.49 11.47 7.31
C VAL A 147 19.45 10.33 7.67
N TYR A 148 19.17 9.11 7.23
CA TYR A 148 19.93 7.93 7.65
C TYR A 148 21.15 7.63 6.77
N HIS A 149 21.14 7.95 5.50
CA HIS A 149 22.22 7.61 4.57
C HIS A 149 22.63 8.77 3.69
N GLY A 150 22.29 9.97 4.05
CA GLY A 150 22.84 11.28 3.58
C GLY A 150 23.16 11.47 2.10
N SER A 151 22.88 10.49 1.26
CA SER A 151 23.65 10.32 0.07
C SER A 151 22.89 9.93 -1.19
N TYR A 152 21.60 9.55 -1.09
CA TYR A 152 20.95 8.94 -2.25
C TYR A 152 19.96 9.84 -2.96
N GLY A 153 19.71 11.02 -2.43
CA GLY A 153 18.63 11.87 -2.92
C GLY A 153 17.25 11.27 -2.57
N ASN A 154 16.24 11.81 -3.22
CA ASN A 154 14.86 11.44 -2.97
C ASN A 154 14.11 11.12 -4.27
N TRP A 155 12.84 10.70 -4.13
CA TRP A 155 11.94 10.35 -5.22
C TRP A 155 10.99 11.49 -5.60
N TYR A 156 11.31 12.72 -5.24
CA TYR A 156 10.44 13.87 -5.45
C TYR A 156 10.00 13.99 -6.91
N PRO A 157 8.68 14.14 -7.18
CA PRO A 157 8.13 14.10 -8.54
C PRO A 157 8.70 15.18 -9.45
N ARG A 158 8.98 14.83 -10.70
CA ARG A 158 9.63 15.71 -11.69
C ARG A 158 8.86 17.00 -11.97
N SER A 159 7.54 16.91 -12.08
CA SER A 159 6.69 18.07 -12.37
C SER A 159 6.66 19.12 -11.23
N LEU A 160 7.18 18.78 -10.06
CA LEU A 160 7.27 19.67 -8.91
C LEU A 160 8.67 20.28 -8.75
N TRP A 161 9.62 19.96 -9.62
CA TRP A 161 10.95 20.59 -9.58
C TRP A 161 10.86 22.07 -9.93
N SER A 162 11.76 22.88 -9.38
CA SER A 162 11.87 24.30 -9.73
C SER A 162 12.17 24.46 -11.22
N GLU A 163 11.68 25.52 -11.81
CA GLU A 163 11.89 25.81 -13.23
C GLU A 163 13.40 25.85 -13.56
N GLY A 164 13.79 25.09 -14.56
CA GLY A 164 15.19 24.98 -15.00
C GLY A 164 16.08 24.10 -14.11
N TYR A 165 15.54 23.53 -13.02
CA TYR A 165 16.29 22.59 -12.21
C TYR A 165 16.26 21.19 -12.81
N GLU A 166 17.39 20.52 -12.77
CA GLU A 166 17.52 19.11 -13.12
C GLU A 166 18.66 18.48 -12.32
N PRO A 167 18.44 17.36 -11.59
CA PRO A 167 19.50 16.72 -10.81
C PRO A 167 20.65 16.25 -11.71
N ASP A 168 21.87 16.53 -11.30
CA ASP A 168 23.09 16.03 -11.98
C ASP A 168 23.42 14.61 -11.50
N LEU A 169 23.17 13.62 -12.33
CA LEU A 169 23.46 12.22 -12.02
C LEU A 169 24.97 11.88 -11.97
N ASN A 170 25.85 12.78 -12.45
CA ASN A 170 27.29 12.61 -12.37
C ASN A 170 27.87 13.20 -11.08
N ASN A 171 27.10 13.98 -10.35
CA ASN A 171 27.53 14.53 -9.08
C ASN A 171 27.48 13.47 -7.99
N THR A 172 28.63 12.99 -7.57
CA THR A 172 28.78 11.97 -6.52
C THR A 172 29.07 12.57 -5.14
N VAL A 173 29.13 13.89 -5.02
CA VAL A 173 29.34 14.59 -3.75
C VAL A 173 28.01 14.85 -3.06
N LEU A 174 27.69 14.03 -2.13
CA LEU A 174 26.37 13.77 -1.59
C LEU A 174 26.08 14.56 -0.29
N ASN A 175 26.54 15.80 -0.19
CA ASN A 175 26.33 16.66 0.99
C ASN A 175 25.19 17.67 0.85
N GLU A 176 24.45 17.62 -0.26
CA GLU A 176 23.36 18.56 -0.56
C GLU A 176 22.07 17.81 -0.84
N THR A 177 20.95 18.50 -0.73
CA THR A 177 19.62 17.96 -1.04
C THR A 177 19.52 17.70 -2.54
N TYR A 178 19.38 16.46 -2.93
CA TYR A 178 19.22 16.08 -4.34
C TYR A 178 17.75 15.83 -4.64
N THR A 179 17.03 16.92 -4.82
CA THR A 179 15.63 16.92 -5.26
C THR A 179 15.45 16.03 -6.48
N GLY A 180 14.64 14.99 -6.35
CA GLY A 180 14.29 14.10 -7.46
C GLY A 180 15.43 13.28 -8.08
N TYR A 181 16.59 13.17 -7.41
CA TYR A 181 17.75 12.44 -7.96
C TYR A 181 17.40 10.99 -8.29
N LEU A 182 16.74 10.27 -7.38
CA LEU A 182 16.35 8.88 -7.61
C LEU A 182 15.25 8.74 -8.66
N TYR A 183 14.34 9.70 -8.71
CA TYR A 183 13.36 9.78 -9.78
C TYR A 183 14.04 9.82 -11.15
N LYS A 184 14.93 10.81 -11.36
CA LYS A 184 15.68 10.96 -12.61
C LYS A 184 16.51 9.72 -12.92
N LEU A 185 17.18 9.19 -11.92
CA LEU A 185 18.00 8.00 -12.05
C LEU A 185 17.18 6.80 -12.53
N PHE A 186 16.00 6.59 -11.97
CA PHE A 186 15.10 5.53 -12.41
C PHE A 186 14.74 5.66 -13.89
N VAL A 187 14.35 6.86 -14.32
CA VAL A 187 13.96 7.13 -15.71
C VAL A 187 15.14 6.93 -16.68
N GLU A 188 16.32 7.47 -16.36
CA GLU A 188 17.50 7.32 -17.24
C GLU A 188 17.99 5.86 -17.29
N ASN A 189 17.92 5.14 -16.19
CA ASN A 189 18.21 3.72 -16.14
C ASN A 189 17.22 2.90 -16.98
N PHE A 190 15.93 3.17 -16.83
CA PHE A 190 14.91 2.54 -17.66
C PHE A 190 15.17 2.77 -19.15
N LYS A 191 15.38 4.01 -19.55
CA LYS A 191 15.69 4.40 -20.93
C LYS A 191 16.90 3.64 -21.50
N LYS A 192 17.96 3.53 -20.70
CA LYS A 192 19.19 2.78 -21.06
C LYS A 192 18.87 1.29 -21.30
N VAL A 193 18.20 0.62 -20.36
CA VAL A 193 17.84 -0.79 -20.47
C VAL A 193 16.86 -1.05 -21.61
N TYR A 194 15.84 -0.22 -21.74
CA TYR A 194 14.86 -0.30 -22.82
C TYR A 194 15.55 -0.22 -24.20
N THR A 195 16.46 0.74 -24.37
CA THR A 195 17.24 0.92 -25.60
C THR A 195 18.14 -0.30 -25.87
N GLN A 196 18.82 -0.82 -24.87
CA GLN A 196 19.68 -2.00 -25.00
C GLN A 196 18.86 -3.24 -25.39
N LEU A 197 17.68 -3.45 -24.83
CA LEU A 197 16.80 -4.54 -25.23
C LEU A 197 16.40 -4.42 -26.70
N LYS A 198 16.02 -3.24 -27.18
CA LYS A 198 15.70 -3.00 -28.60
C LYS A 198 16.91 -3.28 -29.49
N GLN A 199 18.09 -2.83 -29.13
CA GLN A 199 19.34 -3.08 -29.87
C GLN A 199 19.68 -4.57 -29.94
N ASN A 200 19.25 -5.36 -28.96
CA ASN A 200 19.43 -6.82 -28.96
C ASN A 200 18.25 -7.60 -29.61
N GLY A 201 17.40 -6.93 -30.36
CA GLY A 201 16.34 -7.55 -31.14
C GLY A 201 15.08 -7.91 -30.35
N TYR A 202 14.91 -7.35 -29.15
CA TYR A 202 13.66 -7.47 -28.40
C TYR A 202 12.71 -6.32 -28.71
N ASN A 203 11.43 -6.56 -28.50
CA ASN A 203 10.38 -5.56 -28.44
C ASN A 203 9.85 -5.50 -26.99
N PRO A 204 10.42 -4.63 -26.14
CA PRO A 204 10.02 -4.57 -24.75
C PRO A 204 8.64 -3.93 -24.62
N ILE A 205 7.76 -4.58 -23.85
CA ILE A 205 6.40 -4.16 -23.55
C ILE A 205 6.28 -3.95 -22.04
N VAL A 206 6.05 -2.72 -21.60
CA VAL A 206 5.94 -2.41 -20.16
C VAL A 206 4.58 -2.89 -19.66
N LYS A 207 4.57 -3.79 -18.69
CA LYS A 207 3.37 -4.41 -18.13
C LYS A 207 2.90 -3.75 -16.84
N GLY A 208 3.83 -3.18 -16.07
CA GLY A 208 3.51 -2.49 -14.84
C GLY A 208 4.72 -2.20 -13.96
N MET A 209 4.48 -1.45 -12.91
CA MET A 209 5.48 -1.09 -11.89
C MET A 209 4.99 -1.48 -10.50
N VAL A 210 5.90 -1.97 -9.69
CA VAL A 210 5.68 -2.16 -8.25
C VAL A 210 6.48 -1.13 -7.46
N TRP A 211 5.89 -0.69 -6.35
CA TRP A 211 6.44 0.34 -5.49
C TRP A 211 6.43 -0.10 -4.04
N MET A 212 7.60 -0.17 -3.42
CA MET A 212 7.73 -0.51 -2.01
C MET A 212 8.54 0.57 -1.30
N GLN A 213 7.83 1.53 -0.70
CA GLN A 213 8.39 2.70 -0.06
C GLN A 213 7.34 3.33 0.88
N GLY A 214 7.78 4.06 1.89
CA GLY A 214 6.94 4.80 2.84
C GLY A 214 7.52 4.82 4.24
N GLU A 215 8.40 3.88 4.58
CA GLU A 215 9.00 3.76 5.92
C GLU A 215 9.82 5.00 6.28
N GLN A 216 10.52 5.58 5.29
CA GLN A 216 11.31 6.80 5.52
C GLN A 216 10.41 8.03 5.72
N ASP A 217 9.24 8.06 5.08
CA ASP A 217 8.26 9.14 5.22
C ASP A 217 7.46 9.09 6.54
N VAL A 218 7.47 7.97 7.26
CA VAL A 218 6.78 7.81 8.56
C VAL A 218 7.36 8.66 9.70
N GLY A 219 8.48 9.32 9.50
CA GLY A 219 9.04 10.21 10.51
C GLY A 219 10.47 9.94 10.93
N LEU A 220 11.17 9.00 10.28
CA LEU A 220 12.60 8.78 10.53
C LEU A 220 13.49 9.87 9.91
N GLY A 221 12.89 10.87 9.29
CA GLY A 221 13.65 11.96 8.67
C GLY A 221 12.82 13.00 7.94
N CYS A 222 11.56 12.75 7.69
CA CYS A 222 10.67 13.65 6.97
C CYS A 222 9.50 14.05 7.89
N THR A 223 9.70 15.02 8.75
CA THR A 223 8.70 15.47 9.74
C THR A 223 7.48 16.06 9.04
N GLY A 224 6.31 15.44 9.21
CA GLY A 224 5.04 15.89 8.61
C GLY A 224 4.84 15.40 7.17
N ALA A 225 5.70 14.51 6.68
CA ALA A 225 5.64 13.92 5.34
C ALA A 225 4.32 13.20 5.06
N GLU A 226 3.72 12.62 6.09
CA GLU A 226 2.43 11.96 5.97
C GLU A 226 1.32 12.89 5.44
N LYS A 227 1.41 14.21 5.61
CA LYS A 227 0.40 15.14 5.14
C LYS A 227 0.33 15.22 3.61
N ASP A 228 1.49 15.18 2.97
CA ASP A 228 1.63 15.39 1.53
C ASP A 228 1.88 14.08 0.77
N TYR A 229 2.13 12.96 1.47
CA TYR A 229 2.51 11.68 0.89
C TYR A 229 1.57 11.23 -0.25
N ALA A 230 0.26 11.29 -0.05
CA ALA A 230 -0.69 10.88 -1.08
C ALA A 230 -0.68 11.80 -2.30
N VAL A 231 -0.45 13.11 -2.11
CA VAL A 231 -0.35 14.07 -3.20
C VAL A 231 0.91 13.80 -4.02
N LEU A 232 2.04 13.63 -3.33
CA LEU A 232 3.33 13.35 -3.96
C LEU A 232 3.34 11.99 -4.67
N LEU A 233 2.75 10.96 -4.07
CA LEU A 233 2.70 9.63 -4.69
C LEU A 233 1.83 9.63 -5.95
N LYS A 234 0.70 10.34 -5.95
CA LYS A 234 -0.11 10.51 -7.16
C LYS A 234 0.66 11.22 -8.26
N GLN A 235 1.37 12.29 -7.91
CA GLN A 235 2.16 13.04 -8.86
C GLN A 235 3.34 12.20 -9.39
N PHE A 236 4.02 11.46 -8.51
CA PHE A 236 5.08 10.53 -8.88
C PHE A 236 4.58 9.48 -9.91
N ILE A 237 3.44 8.85 -9.64
CA ILE A 237 2.86 7.85 -10.54
C ILE A 237 2.52 8.48 -11.91
N THR A 238 1.94 9.68 -11.90
CA THR A 238 1.59 10.40 -13.12
C THR A 238 2.85 10.73 -13.93
N ASP A 239 3.86 11.26 -13.28
CA ASP A 239 5.12 11.66 -13.94
C ASP A 239 5.88 10.45 -14.48
N ILE A 240 6.00 9.36 -13.71
CA ILE A 240 6.65 8.12 -14.16
C ILE A 240 5.95 7.53 -15.39
N ARG A 241 4.62 7.49 -15.41
CA ARG A 241 3.85 7.02 -16.57
C ARG A 241 4.14 7.85 -17.80
N ASN A 242 4.16 9.18 -17.68
CA ASN A 242 4.47 10.09 -18.78
C ASN A 242 5.91 9.95 -19.28
N ASP A 243 6.88 9.77 -18.38
CA ASP A 243 8.28 9.60 -18.75
C ASP A 243 8.52 8.24 -19.41
N ILE A 244 7.89 7.17 -18.93
CA ILE A 244 7.91 5.86 -19.58
C ILE A 244 7.28 5.96 -20.97
N TYR A 245 6.14 6.65 -21.13
CA TYR A 245 5.54 6.94 -22.43
C TYR A 245 6.51 7.68 -23.35
N SER A 246 7.19 8.70 -22.84
CA SER A 246 8.16 9.47 -23.62
C SER A 246 9.33 8.62 -24.16
N VAL A 247 9.71 7.57 -23.44
CA VAL A 247 10.76 6.63 -23.86
C VAL A 247 10.24 5.57 -24.82
N THR A 248 9.04 5.03 -24.55
CA THR A 248 8.51 3.86 -25.27
C THR A 248 7.71 4.22 -26.52
N GLY A 249 7.02 5.35 -26.48
CA GLY A 249 6.00 5.73 -27.47
C GLY A 249 4.72 4.88 -27.39
N ASP A 250 4.58 4.04 -26.37
CA ASP A 250 3.41 3.17 -26.20
C ASP A 250 2.38 3.88 -25.30
N GLU A 251 1.25 4.31 -25.90
CA GLU A 251 0.17 5.00 -25.19
C GLU A 251 -0.38 4.22 -23.99
N LYS A 252 -0.27 2.88 -23.99
CA LYS A 252 -0.70 2.05 -22.87
C LYS A 252 0.09 2.32 -21.59
N THR A 253 1.28 2.89 -21.72
CA THR A 253 2.11 3.22 -20.54
C THR A 253 1.61 4.45 -19.77
N ILE A 254 0.76 5.28 -20.37
CA ILE A 254 0.07 6.38 -19.66
C ILE A 254 -0.85 5.81 -18.58
N ASP A 255 -1.41 4.63 -18.82
CA ASP A 255 -2.23 3.88 -17.87
C ASP A 255 -1.50 2.63 -17.33
N MET A 256 -0.17 2.67 -17.31
CA MET A 256 0.64 1.57 -16.79
C MET A 256 0.16 1.14 -15.41
N ARG A 257 -0.04 -0.18 -15.22
CA ARG A 257 -0.41 -0.76 -13.93
C ARG A 257 0.62 -0.43 -12.86
N PHE A 258 0.16 -0.06 -11.70
CA PHE A 258 1.01 0.34 -10.59
C PHE A 258 0.54 -0.34 -9.30
N VAL A 259 1.41 -1.10 -8.66
CA VAL A 259 1.08 -1.83 -7.43
C VAL A 259 1.93 -1.32 -6.28
N ILE A 260 1.27 -0.83 -5.25
CA ILE A 260 1.90 -0.30 -4.05
C ILE A 260 1.93 -1.38 -2.97
N GLY A 261 3.10 -1.72 -2.47
CA GLY A 261 3.26 -2.50 -1.23
C GLY A 261 3.04 -1.61 -0.02
N LYS A 262 2.06 -1.96 0.81
CA LYS A 262 1.90 -1.27 2.10
C LYS A 262 3.12 -1.51 2.97
N ILE A 263 3.50 -0.51 3.76
CA ILE A 263 4.62 -0.69 4.68
C ILE A 263 4.22 -1.62 5.84
N ALA A 264 5.18 -2.42 6.33
CA ALA A 264 4.90 -3.44 7.31
C ALA A 264 4.34 -2.87 8.62
N THR A 265 3.20 -3.41 9.07
CA THR A 265 2.56 -2.96 10.32
C THR A 265 3.37 -3.34 11.56
N THR A 266 4.25 -4.33 11.47
CA THR A 266 5.22 -4.69 12.52
C THR A 266 6.25 -3.58 12.76
N PHE A 267 6.38 -2.64 11.82
CA PHE A 267 7.14 -1.41 11.99
C PHE A 267 6.39 -0.34 12.83
N ALA A 268 5.08 -0.49 13.01
CA ALA A 268 4.27 0.38 13.84
C ALA A 268 4.61 0.18 15.31
N THR A 269 5.30 1.14 15.91
CA THR A 269 5.56 1.22 17.34
C THR A 269 4.89 2.46 17.90
N PRO A 270 4.77 2.61 19.25
CA PRO A 270 4.33 3.88 19.82
C PRO A 270 5.16 5.07 19.37
N ASP A 271 6.43 4.83 19.02
CA ASP A 271 7.37 5.84 18.53
C ASP A 271 7.20 6.10 17.00
N ASN A 272 6.48 5.24 16.29
CA ASN A 272 6.17 5.33 14.86
C ASN A 272 4.67 5.25 14.58
N PRO A 273 3.87 6.21 15.04
CA PRO A 273 2.41 6.19 14.86
C PRO A 273 1.97 6.46 13.41
N GLY A 274 2.88 6.90 12.54
CA GLY A 274 2.60 7.24 11.15
C GLY A 274 2.40 6.05 10.22
N VAL A 275 2.77 4.81 10.59
CA VAL A 275 2.65 3.63 9.72
C VAL A 275 1.20 3.39 9.25
N PRO A 276 0.18 3.35 10.14
CA PRO A 276 -1.21 3.23 9.70
C PRO A 276 -1.67 4.40 8.83
N VAL A 277 -1.13 5.60 9.06
CA VAL A 277 -1.44 6.80 8.28
C VAL A 277 -0.92 6.64 6.85
N ILE A 278 0.35 6.29 6.68
CA ILE A 278 0.94 6.06 5.35
C ILE A 278 0.19 4.95 4.62
N ASN A 279 -0.11 3.82 5.26
CA ASN A 279 -0.87 2.74 4.65
C ASN A 279 -2.27 3.19 4.19
N ALA A 280 -2.96 3.99 4.99
CA ALA A 280 -4.25 4.57 4.61
C ALA A 280 -4.14 5.56 3.44
N LEU A 281 -3.03 6.31 3.35
CA LEU A 281 -2.75 7.21 2.23
C LEU A 281 -2.40 6.43 0.95
N GLN A 282 -1.69 5.32 1.05
CA GLN A 282 -1.43 4.39 -0.05
C GLN A 282 -2.74 3.81 -0.60
N ASP A 283 -3.64 3.35 0.27
CA ASP A 283 -4.98 2.91 -0.12
C ASP A 283 -5.79 4.04 -0.77
N LYS A 284 -5.65 5.27 -0.26
CA LYS A 284 -6.30 6.43 -0.86
C LYS A 284 -5.80 6.68 -2.29
N VAL A 285 -4.50 6.60 -2.52
CA VAL A 285 -3.92 6.76 -3.86
C VAL A 285 -4.44 5.68 -4.81
N ALA A 286 -4.49 4.42 -4.37
CA ALA A 286 -5.04 3.33 -5.17
C ALA A 286 -6.52 3.53 -5.51
N ARG A 287 -7.32 4.07 -4.59
CA ARG A 287 -8.72 4.42 -4.87
C ARG A 287 -8.88 5.58 -5.85
N ASP A 288 -7.99 6.56 -5.77
CA ASP A 288 -8.12 7.82 -6.49
C ASP A 288 -7.52 7.78 -7.91
N MET A 289 -6.71 6.76 -8.24
CA MET A 289 -6.00 6.64 -9.52
C MET A 289 -6.36 5.37 -10.27
N ASP A 290 -6.46 5.49 -11.59
CA ASP A 290 -6.68 4.36 -12.46
C ASP A 290 -5.46 3.45 -12.55
N TYR A 291 -5.71 2.13 -12.58
CA TYR A 291 -4.67 1.09 -12.67
C TYR A 291 -3.64 1.15 -11.53
N VAL A 292 -4.06 1.64 -10.37
CA VAL A 292 -3.26 1.61 -9.14
C VAL A 292 -3.96 0.74 -8.11
N GLU A 293 -3.23 -0.22 -7.55
CA GLU A 293 -3.71 -1.16 -6.54
C GLU A 293 -2.71 -1.22 -5.38
N THR A 294 -3.14 -1.69 -4.22
CA THR A 294 -2.27 -2.01 -3.09
C THR A 294 -2.19 -3.52 -2.87
N ILE A 295 -1.11 -3.96 -2.23
CA ILE A 295 -1.02 -5.29 -1.63
C ILE A 295 -0.83 -5.18 -0.13
N GLU A 296 -1.45 -6.12 0.59
CA GLU A 296 -1.33 -6.22 2.05
C GLU A 296 0.02 -6.83 2.44
N THR A 297 0.57 -6.31 3.53
CA THR A 297 1.82 -6.78 4.13
C THR A 297 1.69 -6.99 5.65
N SER A 298 0.48 -6.84 6.20
CA SER A 298 0.23 -6.88 7.65
C SER A 298 0.53 -8.24 8.30
N ASP A 299 0.54 -9.30 7.50
CA ASP A 299 0.90 -10.66 7.90
C ASP A 299 2.36 -11.01 7.64
N LEU A 300 3.11 -10.12 6.97
CA LEU A 300 4.54 -10.31 6.70
C LEU A 300 5.39 -9.85 7.89
N ILE A 301 6.40 -10.63 8.22
CA ILE A 301 7.18 -10.45 9.45
C ILE A 301 8.58 -9.92 9.13
N ILE A 302 9.01 -8.93 9.92
CA ILE A 302 10.37 -8.38 9.87
C ILE A 302 11.39 -9.24 10.66
N THR A 303 11.00 -10.41 11.15
CA THR A 303 11.89 -11.29 11.91
C THR A 303 12.75 -12.16 10.99
N LYS A 304 14.04 -12.18 11.20
CA LYS A 304 14.98 -13.03 10.44
C LYS A 304 15.08 -14.43 11.03
N TYR A 305 14.92 -15.44 10.19
CA TYR A 305 15.11 -16.84 10.54
C TYR A 305 16.27 -17.44 9.75
N ASP A 306 17.00 -18.40 10.34
CA ASP A 306 17.93 -19.24 9.60
C ASP A 306 17.18 -20.32 8.78
N ALA A 307 17.94 -21.10 7.98
CA ALA A 307 17.39 -22.17 7.17
C ALA A 307 16.68 -23.30 7.97
N ASN A 308 16.88 -23.35 9.27
CA ASN A 308 16.26 -24.30 10.19
C ASN A 308 15.02 -23.72 10.90
N GLY A 309 14.62 -22.50 10.56
CA GLY A 309 13.49 -21.80 11.19
C GLY A 309 13.81 -21.21 12.56
N LYS A 310 15.08 -21.12 12.95
CA LYS A 310 15.51 -20.48 14.18
C LYS A 310 15.68 -18.98 13.97
N ILE A 311 15.18 -18.16 14.90
CA ILE A 311 15.35 -16.70 14.88
C ILE A 311 16.84 -16.37 15.02
N VAL A 312 17.43 -15.73 14.02
CA VAL A 312 18.88 -15.46 13.94
C VAL A 312 19.23 -14.06 14.42
N ASN A 313 18.27 -13.13 14.42
CA ASN A 313 18.51 -11.75 14.84
C ASN A 313 17.24 -11.12 15.39
N VAL A 314 17.00 -11.27 16.67
CA VAL A 314 15.97 -10.52 17.36
C VAL A 314 16.62 -9.21 17.80
N GLY A 315 16.27 -8.10 17.16
CA GLY A 315 16.55 -6.78 17.70
C GLY A 315 17.56 -5.90 16.97
N THR A 316 18.14 -6.33 15.83
CA THR A 316 19.10 -5.48 15.08
C THR A 316 18.57 -4.96 13.74
N ASP A 317 17.52 -5.57 13.20
CA ASP A 317 16.87 -5.10 11.97
C ASP A 317 15.35 -5.10 12.19
N GLN A 318 14.79 -3.92 12.30
CA GLN A 318 13.37 -3.69 12.58
C GLN A 318 12.60 -3.27 11.32
N TYR A 319 13.25 -3.23 10.15
CA TYR A 319 12.73 -2.58 8.96
C TYR A 319 12.56 -3.52 7.77
N HIS A 320 13.31 -4.63 7.70
CA HIS A 320 13.39 -5.46 6.51
C HIS A 320 12.72 -6.81 6.71
N PHE A 321 11.97 -7.25 5.72
CA PHE A 321 11.30 -8.55 5.75
C PHE A 321 12.31 -9.70 5.88
N ASN A 322 11.91 -10.79 6.52
CA ASN A 322 12.68 -12.02 6.49
C ASN A 322 12.62 -12.67 5.10
N SER A 323 13.48 -13.65 4.84
CA SER A 323 13.64 -14.24 3.50
C SER A 323 12.34 -14.85 2.96
N LYS A 324 11.54 -15.51 3.79
CA LYS A 324 10.27 -16.12 3.39
C LYS A 324 9.23 -15.06 3.04
N ASP A 325 9.13 -14.03 3.86
CA ASP A 325 8.10 -13.01 3.70
C ASP A 325 8.45 -12.02 2.60
N ASP A 326 9.74 -11.80 2.31
CA ASP A 326 10.17 -11.04 1.13
C ASP A 326 9.86 -11.80 -0.19
N ILE A 327 10.00 -13.13 -0.20
CA ILE A 327 9.50 -13.95 -1.31
C ILE A 327 7.99 -13.75 -1.48
N THR A 328 7.23 -13.85 -0.38
CA THR A 328 5.77 -13.67 -0.40
C THR A 328 5.39 -12.26 -0.87
N LEU A 329 6.13 -11.23 -0.47
CA LEU A 329 5.96 -9.86 -0.97
C LEU A 329 6.09 -9.82 -2.49
N GLY A 330 7.16 -10.41 -3.02
CA GLY A 330 7.40 -10.48 -4.46
C GLY A 330 6.33 -11.28 -5.22
N GLU A 331 5.90 -12.41 -4.66
CA GLU A 331 4.81 -13.23 -5.22
C GLU A 331 3.51 -12.40 -5.33
N ARG A 332 3.11 -11.72 -4.26
CA ARG A 332 1.93 -10.84 -4.25
C ARG A 332 2.00 -9.71 -5.27
N PHE A 333 3.16 -9.11 -5.46
CA PHE A 333 3.37 -8.09 -6.48
C PHE A 333 3.13 -8.63 -7.89
N ALA A 334 3.72 -9.77 -8.23
CA ALA A 334 3.57 -10.36 -9.55
C ALA A 334 2.14 -10.86 -9.79
N GLU A 335 1.54 -11.55 -8.83
CA GLU A 335 0.16 -12.03 -8.90
C GLU A 335 -0.83 -10.87 -9.09
N LYS A 336 -0.63 -9.76 -8.35
CA LYS A 336 -1.47 -8.58 -8.49
C LYS A 336 -1.33 -7.96 -9.89
N LEU A 337 -0.12 -7.78 -10.40
CA LEU A 337 0.10 -7.24 -11.76
C LEU A 337 -0.52 -8.12 -12.84
N LEU A 338 -0.37 -9.45 -12.73
CA LEU A 338 -0.98 -10.41 -13.66
C LEU A 338 -2.50 -10.37 -13.59
N SER A 339 -3.08 -10.36 -12.38
CA SER A 339 -4.55 -10.28 -12.21
C SER A 339 -5.14 -8.98 -12.77
N MET A 340 -4.40 -7.87 -12.67
CA MET A 340 -4.81 -6.59 -13.30
C MET A 340 -4.75 -6.68 -14.83
N GLU A 341 -3.97 -7.59 -15.41
CA GLU A 341 -3.90 -7.81 -16.86
C GLU A 341 -5.08 -8.62 -17.39
N GLU A 342 -5.50 -9.64 -16.64
CA GLU A 342 -6.62 -10.52 -17.01
C GLU A 342 -7.98 -9.81 -16.94
N SER A 343 -8.06 -8.68 -16.25
CA SER A 343 -9.23 -7.80 -16.24
C SER A 343 -9.44 -7.20 -17.64
N THR A 344 -9.98 -8.02 -18.54
CA THR A 344 -10.18 -7.71 -19.98
C THR A 344 -11.23 -6.64 -20.20
N ASP A 345 -11.97 -6.23 -19.20
CA ASP A 345 -12.98 -5.18 -19.30
C ASP A 345 -12.44 -3.85 -18.73
N GLY A 346 -11.47 -3.29 -19.45
CA GLY A 346 -10.87 -1.98 -19.13
C GLY A 346 -11.85 -0.81 -19.05
N LYS A 347 -13.16 -1.08 -19.16
CA LYS A 347 -14.22 -0.07 -19.13
C LYS A 347 -14.70 0.26 -17.72
N VAL A 348 -14.49 -0.63 -16.76
CA VAL A 348 -14.90 -0.41 -15.37
C VAL A 348 -13.76 -0.76 -14.41
N LYS A 349 -13.48 0.13 -13.47
CA LYS A 349 -12.64 -0.16 -12.30
C LYS A 349 -13.52 -0.18 -11.06
N LEU A 350 -13.46 -1.26 -10.29
CA LEU A 350 -14.13 -1.38 -9.01
C LEU A 350 -13.16 -1.09 -7.86
N THR A 351 -13.60 -0.26 -6.93
CA THR A 351 -12.98 -0.07 -5.63
C THR A 351 -14.00 -0.41 -4.55
N CYS A 352 -13.66 -1.34 -3.67
CA CYS A 352 -14.53 -1.81 -2.61
C CYS A 352 -13.71 -1.94 -1.32
N ALA A 353 -14.14 -1.26 -0.26
CA ALA A 353 -13.51 -1.34 1.06
C ALA A 353 -14.53 -1.79 2.10
N ASN A 354 -14.12 -2.69 3.00
CA ASN A 354 -14.97 -3.33 4.02
C ASN A 354 -16.11 -4.17 3.44
N GLY A 355 -15.83 -4.84 2.32
CA GLY A 355 -16.75 -5.73 1.64
C GLY A 355 -16.25 -6.13 0.26
N THR A 356 -17.04 -6.87 -0.47
CA THR A 356 -16.75 -7.35 -1.83
C THR A 356 -17.93 -7.12 -2.77
N ALA A 357 -17.66 -7.04 -4.05
CA ALA A 357 -18.65 -7.06 -5.13
C ALA A 357 -17.99 -7.42 -6.45
N ASP A 358 -18.79 -7.85 -7.43
CA ASP A 358 -18.40 -8.01 -8.82
C ASP A 358 -19.00 -6.88 -9.66
N VAL A 359 -18.32 -6.45 -10.72
CA VAL A 359 -18.78 -5.39 -11.60
C VAL A 359 -18.55 -5.73 -13.07
N ILE A 360 -19.55 -5.48 -13.90
CA ILE A 360 -19.42 -5.53 -15.37
C ILE A 360 -20.05 -4.30 -16.02
N TYR A 361 -19.55 -3.93 -17.20
CA TYR A 361 -20.15 -2.90 -18.04
C TYR A 361 -20.75 -3.54 -19.28
N GLN A 362 -22.02 -3.25 -19.55
CA GLN A 362 -22.71 -3.76 -20.70
C GLN A 362 -23.85 -2.78 -21.11
N ASN A 363 -23.96 -2.46 -22.41
CA ASN A 363 -25.05 -1.66 -22.97
C ASN A 363 -25.33 -0.33 -22.23
N ASN A 364 -24.27 0.45 -21.98
CA ASN A 364 -24.33 1.70 -21.19
C ASN A 364 -24.84 1.53 -19.75
N GLN A 365 -24.72 0.33 -19.22
CA GLN A 365 -25.05 0.04 -17.83
C GLN A 365 -23.87 -0.56 -17.11
N ILE A 366 -23.71 -0.19 -15.84
CA ILE A 366 -22.83 -0.87 -14.90
C ILE A 366 -23.70 -1.79 -14.06
N ILE A 367 -23.38 -3.07 -14.06
CA ILE A 367 -24.04 -4.09 -13.27
C ILE A 367 -23.08 -4.49 -12.15
N ILE A 368 -23.52 -4.27 -10.92
CA ILE A 368 -22.80 -4.67 -9.71
C ILE A 368 -23.55 -5.85 -9.13
N SER A 369 -22.86 -6.96 -8.88
CA SER A 369 -23.42 -8.19 -8.30
C SER A 369 -22.61 -8.65 -7.11
N ASP A 370 -23.14 -9.62 -6.37
CA ASP A 370 -22.50 -10.22 -5.20
C ASP A 370 -22.01 -9.21 -4.14
N ILE A 371 -22.74 -8.10 -4.00
CA ILE A 371 -22.42 -7.05 -3.04
C ILE A 371 -22.54 -7.63 -1.63
N LYS A 372 -21.41 -7.78 -0.93
CA LYS A 372 -21.32 -8.31 0.43
C LYS A 372 -20.51 -7.37 1.32
N ALA A 373 -21.14 -6.92 2.40
CA ALA A 373 -20.42 -6.20 3.45
C ALA A 373 -19.64 -7.18 4.33
N ASP A 374 -18.47 -6.78 4.80
CA ASP A 374 -17.76 -7.48 5.86
C ASP A 374 -18.59 -7.45 7.16
N SER A 375 -18.27 -8.37 8.09
CA SER A 375 -18.94 -8.43 9.39
C SER A 375 -18.85 -7.09 10.12
N GLY A 376 -19.98 -6.55 10.54
CA GLY A 376 -20.07 -5.25 11.22
C GLY A 376 -20.09 -4.03 10.30
N TYR A 377 -20.26 -4.24 8.99
CA TYR A 377 -20.45 -3.18 8.00
C TYR A 377 -21.76 -3.33 7.24
N LYS A 378 -22.22 -2.27 6.62
CA LYS A 378 -23.39 -2.25 5.73
C LYS A 378 -23.15 -1.32 4.55
N LEU A 379 -23.81 -1.58 3.43
CA LEU A 379 -23.71 -0.72 2.25
C LEU A 379 -24.17 0.70 2.59
N SER A 380 -23.34 1.68 2.24
CA SER A 380 -23.59 3.09 2.48
C SER A 380 -23.77 3.87 1.17
N THR A 381 -22.80 3.75 0.27
CA THR A 381 -22.75 4.58 -0.93
C THR A 381 -22.16 3.79 -2.08
N VAL A 382 -22.69 4.00 -3.28
CA VAL A 382 -22.07 3.59 -4.56
C VAL A 382 -21.92 4.83 -5.42
N THR A 383 -20.72 5.06 -5.93
CA THR A 383 -20.44 6.16 -6.86
C THR A 383 -19.88 5.62 -8.17
N VAL A 384 -20.10 6.35 -9.26
CA VAL A 384 -19.44 6.16 -10.55
C VAL A 384 -18.88 7.50 -10.98
N ASN A 385 -17.56 7.59 -11.16
CA ASN A 385 -16.86 8.84 -11.47
C ASN A 385 -17.31 9.98 -10.52
N ASP A 386 -17.32 9.70 -9.20
CA ASP A 386 -17.74 10.58 -8.12
C ASP A 386 -19.23 10.97 -8.10
N LYS A 387 -20.01 10.64 -9.14
CA LYS A 387 -21.46 10.81 -9.12
C LYS A 387 -22.09 9.72 -8.25
N LYS A 388 -22.89 10.12 -7.26
CA LYS A 388 -23.59 9.18 -6.38
C LYS A 388 -24.74 8.51 -7.12
N TYR A 389 -24.77 7.19 -7.07
CA TYR A 389 -25.85 6.35 -7.63
C TYR A 389 -26.70 5.71 -6.54
N TYR A 390 -26.11 5.40 -5.40
CA TYR A 390 -26.79 4.91 -4.22
C TYR A 390 -26.22 5.60 -2.98
N TYR A 391 -27.06 5.99 -2.05
CA TYR A 391 -26.63 6.59 -0.80
C TYR A 391 -27.58 6.22 0.35
N LYS A 392 -27.10 5.42 1.31
CA LYS A 392 -27.78 5.08 2.58
C LYS A 392 -29.24 4.67 2.44
N GLY A 393 -29.59 3.92 1.40
CA GLY A 393 -30.94 3.44 1.17
C GLY A 393 -31.94 4.50 0.66
N GLN A 394 -31.47 5.67 0.25
CA GLN A 394 -32.33 6.67 -0.36
C GLN A 394 -32.82 6.22 -1.74
N SER A 395 -34.14 6.23 -1.94
CA SER A 395 -34.75 6.05 -3.25
C SER A 395 -34.67 7.35 -4.05
N GLY A 396 -34.54 7.26 -5.38
CA GLY A 396 -34.57 8.44 -6.27
C GLY A 396 -33.21 8.87 -6.82
N TYR A 397 -32.13 8.22 -6.43
CA TYR A 397 -30.88 8.28 -7.17
C TYR A 397 -30.98 7.46 -8.46
N PRO A 398 -30.10 7.66 -9.48
CA PRO A 398 -30.16 6.95 -10.76
C PRO A 398 -30.01 5.42 -10.68
N VAL A 399 -30.02 4.86 -9.50
CA VAL A 399 -30.09 3.42 -9.22
C VAL A 399 -31.53 3.00 -9.20
N THR A 400 -31.87 2.11 -10.09
CA THR A 400 -33.23 1.59 -10.18
C THR A 400 -33.62 0.71 -9.01
N SER A 401 -32.73 -0.06 -8.45
CA SER A 401 -32.94 -0.83 -7.21
C SER A 401 -31.66 -1.49 -6.74
N TYR A 402 -31.47 -1.56 -5.44
CA TYR A 402 -30.58 -2.50 -4.78
C TYR A 402 -31.45 -3.64 -4.24
N LYS A 403 -31.39 -4.78 -4.88
CA LYS A 403 -32.16 -5.97 -4.49
C LYS A 403 -31.32 -7.23 -4.68
N ASP A 404 -31.40 -8.14 -3.76
CA ASP A 404 -30.74 -9.44 -3.82
C ASP A 404 -29.21 -9.33 -4.07
N ASN A 405 -28.56 -8.36 -3.41
CA ASN A 405 -27.14 -8.03 -3.55
C ASN A 405 -26.71 -7.66 -4.98
N LYS A 406 -27.66 -7.18 -5.80
CA LYS A 406 -27.41 -6.74 -7.17
C LYS A 406 -27.96 -5.35 -7.42
N MET A 407 -27.20 -4.57 -8.20
CA MET A 407 -27.54 -3.21 -8.58
C MET A 407 -27.22 -2.98 -10.05
N THR A 408 -28.08 -2.26 -10.77
CA THR A 408 -27.82 -1.82 -12.14
C THR A 408 -27.86 -0.32 -12.21
N LEU A 409 -26.80 0.28 -12.75
CA LEU A 409 -26.61 1.73 -12.85
C LEU A 409 -26.67 2.12 -14.33
N ASP A 410 -27.55 3.04 -14.69
CA ASP A 410 -27.53 3.67 -16.02
C ASP A 410 -26.48 4.77 -16.02
N VAL A 411 -25.48 4.63 -16.88
CA VAL A 411 -24.37 5.58 -17.02
C VAL A 411 -24.39 6.33 -18.35
N SER A 412 -25.51 6.31 -19.07
CA SER A 412 -25.67 6.97 -20.37
C SER A 412 -25.43 8.48 -20.30
N GLU A 413 -25.69 9.11 -19.16
CA GLU A 413 -25.42 10.54 -18.92
C GLU A 413 -23.93 10.88 -18.63
N LEU A 414 -23.07 9.88 -18.48
CA LEU A 414 -21.66 10.08 -18.14
C LEU A 414 -20.79 10.12 -19.41
N ASN A 415 -21.06 10.95 -20.38
CA ASN A 415 -20.26 11.25 -21.58
C ASN A 415 -19.30 10.15 -22.07
N ASN A 416 -19.65 8.87 -21.86
CA ASN A 416 -18.90 7.69 -22.23
C ASN A 416 -17.38 7.82 -21.94
N PRO A 417 -16.94 7.93 -20.69
CA PRO A 417 -15.54 8.07 -20.35
C PRO A 417 -14.74 6.85 -20.86
N ILE A 418 -13.44 7.02 -20.98
CA ILE A 418 -12.53 5.90 -21.31
C ILE A 418 -12.74 4.76 -20.32
N ARG A 419 -12.98 5.13 -19.03
CA ARG A 419 -13.27 4.19 -17.97
C ARG A 419 -14.27 4.76 -16.96
N TYR A 420 -15.09 3.89 -16.40
CA TYR A 420 -15.95 4.17 -15.24
C TYR A 420 -15.27 3.74 -13.96
N LEU A 421 -15.11 4.67 -13.01
CA LEU A 421 -14.61 4.37 -11.66
C LEU A 421 -15.80 4.10 -10.75
N VAL A 422 -16.00 2.84 -10.39
CA VAL A 422 -17.06 2.42 -9.47
C VAL A 422 -16.47 2.28 -8.08
N SER A 423 -16.99 3.04 -7.12
CA SER A 423 -16.59 2.91 -5.72
C SER A 423 -17.79 2.49 -4.87
N ILE A 424 -17.61 1.43 -4.11
CA ILE A 424 -18.60 0.91 -3.18
C ILE A 424 -18.08 1.13 -1.77
N TYR A 425 -18.83 1.91 -1.00
CA TYR A 425 -18.49 2.25 0.37
C TYR A 425 -19.41 1.53 1.33
N PHE A 426 -18.84 0.78 2.24
CA PHE A 426 -19.53 0.20 3.38
C PHE A 426 -19.19 1.02 4.63
N GLU A 427 -20.22 1.48 5.33
CA GLU A 427 -20.07 2.17 6.61
C GLU A 427 -20.21 1.17 7.77
N GLU A 428 -19.67 1.52 8.92
CA GLU A 428 -19.85 0.71 10.11
C GLU A 428 -21.33 0.55 10.44
N ASP A 429 -21.79 -0.70 10.58
CA ASP A 429 -23.13 -1.01 11.07
C ASP A 429 -23.14 -0.97 12.59
N ALA A 430 -23.01 0.23 13.11
CA ALA A 430 -22.92 0.48 14.53
C ALA A 430 -24.29 0.72 15.13
N ARG A 431 -24.63 -0.06 16.16
CA ARG A 431 -25.85 0.02 16.93
C ARG A 431 -25.61 0.64 18.29
N VAL A 432 -26.66 1.24 18.86
CA VAL A 432 -26.61 1.86 20.19
C VAL A 432 -27.07 0.86 21.24
N LEU A 433 -26.32 0.75 22.34
CA LEU A 433 -26.76 0.03 23.53
C LEU A 433 -27.69 0.91 24.35
N LYS A 434 -28.95 0.47 24.50
CA LYS A 434 -29.90 1.07 25.43
C LYS A 434 -29.71 0.42 26.81
N ILE A 435 -29.24 1.20 27.78
CA ILE A 435 -29.10 0.73 29.17
C ILE A 435 -30.29 1.19 29.97
N VAL A 436 -31.00 0.23 30.56
CA VAL A 436 -32.07 0.46 31.55
C VAL A 436 -31.51 0.13 32.93
N ASN A 437 -31.16 1.14 33.67
CA ASN A 437 -30.48 1.03 34.96
C ASN A 437 -31.07 2.04 35.93
N ASP A 438 -31.36 1.64 37.17
CA ASP A 438 -31.68 2.54 38.25
C ASP A 438 -30.37 3.15 38.80
N SER A 439 -30.10 4.38 38.38
CA SER A 439 -28.87 5.09 38.74
C SER A 439 -28.78 5.46 40.23
N SER A 440 -29.86 5.33 41.00
CA SER A 440 -29.84 5.50 42.44
C SER A 440 -29.32 4.25 43.18
N LYS A 441 -29.31 3.08 42.51
CA LYS A 441 -28.95 1.80 43.08
C LYS A 441 -27.59 1.26 42.64
N GLY A 442 -27.09 1.77 41.51
CA GLY A 442 -25.79 1.34 41.00
C GLY A 442 -25.40 2.02 39.70
N ARG A 443 -24.16 1.84 39.30
CA ARG A 443 -23.59 2.35 38.04
C ARG A 443 -23.17 1.22 37.11
N VAL A 444 -23.24 1.49 35.83
CA VAL A 444 -22.83 0.56 34.75
C VAL A 444 -21.63 1.14 34.02
N ILE A 445 -20.61 0.33 33.81
CA ILE A 445 -19.40 0.68 33.05
C ILE A 445 -19.27 -0.33 31.93
N THR A 446 -19.06 0.13 30.72
CA THR A 446 -18.83 -0.72 29.55
C THR A 446 -17.38 -0.61 29.07
N THR A 447 -16.81 -1.71 28.58
CA THR A 447 -15.49 -1.74 27.94
C THR A 447 -15.62 -2.46 26.60
N PRO A 448 -15.41 -1.79 25.46
CA PRO A 448 -15.05 -0.37 25.31
C PRO A 448 -16.13 0.60 25.85
N ASN A 449 -15.70 1.75 26.29
CA ASN A 449 -16.56 2.78 26.92
C ASN A 449 -17.34 3.62 25.89
N ALA A 450 -17.93 2.95 24.91
CA ALA A 450 -18.79 3.61 23.91
C ALA A 450 -20.10 2.84 23.79
N LEU A 451 -21.21 3.55 23.94
CA LEU A 451 -22.54 2.94 23.81
C LEU A 451 -22.90 2.60 22.36
N LYS A 452 -22.17 3.12 21.40
CA LYS A 452 -22.34 2.81 19.97
C LYS A 452 -21.18 1.92 19.50
N GLN A 453 -21.49 0.72 19.06
CA GLN A 453 -20.51 -0.29 18.63
C GLN A 453 -20.99 -1.02 17.37
N LYS A 454 -20.06 -1.57 16.61
CA LYS A 454 -20.37 -2.44 15.46
C LYS A 454 -21.10 -3.70 15.91
N ILE A 455 -21.98 -4.21 15.05
CA ILE A 455 -22.57 -5.54 15.21
C ILE A 455 -21.42 -6.55 15.29
N GLY A 456 -21.54 -7.51 16.20
CA GLY A 456 -20.51 -8.51 16.49
C GLY A 456 -19.46 -8.07 17.51
N THR A 457 -19.41 -6.77 17.90
CA THR A 457 -18.48 -6.32 18.95
C THR A 457 -18.83 -6.95 20.29
N ARG A 458 -17.84 -7.55 20.91
CA ARG A 458 -17.94 -8.03 22.29
C ARG A 458 -17.69 -6.89 23.25
N VAL A 459 -18.62 -6.68 24.20
CA VAL A 459 -18.54 -5.64 25.22
C VAL A 459 -18.61 -6.27 26.60
N THR A 460 -17.68 -5.88 27.45
CA THR A 460 -17.67 -6.24 28.86
C THR A 460 -18.47 -5.20 29.63
N VAL A 461 -19.42 -5.63 30.44
CA VAL A 461 -20.25 -4.81 31.32
C VAL A 461 -19.85 -5.06 32.76
N ASP A 462 -19.43 -4.02 33.46
CA ASP A 462 -19.11 -4.01 34.90
C ASP A 462 -20.22 -3.25 35.62
N ILE A 463 -21.00 -3.95 36.41
CA ILE A 463 -22.12 -3.36 37.19
C ILE A 463 -21.66 -3.22 38.64
N ARG A 464 -21.75 -2.00 39.16
CA ARG A 464 -21.31 -1.66 40.53
C ARG A 464 -22.49 -1.17 41.32
N PRO A 465 -23.13 -2.03 42.11
CA PRO A 465 -24.18 -1.60 43.05
C PRO A 465 -23.62 -0.64 44.09
N TYR A 466 -24.47 0.26 44.54
CA TYR A 466 -24.16 1.11 45.69
C TYR A 466 -24.47 0.38 47.01
N THR A 467 -23.91 0.88 48.12
CA THR A 467 -24.13 0.34 49.46
C THR A 467 -25.61 0.12 49.72
N GLY A 468 -25.98 -1.08 50.20
CA GLY A 468 -27.35 -1.47 50.46
C GLY A 468 -28.08 -2.14 49.30
N TYR A 469 -27.43 -2.26 48.13
CA TYR A 469 -28.01 -2.94 46.97
C TYR A 469 -27.10 -4.02 46.42
N GLU A 470 -27.67 -5.03 45.80
CA GLU A 470 -26.97 -6.04 45.01
C GLU A 470 -27.69 -6.26 43.67
N VAL A 471 -26.97 -6.73 42.64
CA VAL A 471 -27.58 -7.08 41.36
C VAL A 471 -28.47 -8.29 41.55
N ASP A 472 -29.74 -8.16 41.19
CA ASP A 472 -30.70 -9.25 41.20
C ASP A 472 -30.68 -10.02 39.88
N THR A 473 -30.97 -9.30 38.80
CA THR A 473 -31.05 -9.90 37.48
C THR A 473 -30.50 -8.94 36.42
N VAL A 474 -29.74 -9.48 35.47
CA VAL A 474 -29.30 -8.75 34.28
C VAL A 474 -29.85 -9.42 33.03
N LYS A 475 -30.52 -8.64 32.19
CA LYS A 475 -31.04 -9.11 30.92
C LYS A 475 -30.39 -8.39 29.77
N PHE A 476 -30.07 -9.12 28.71
CA PHE A 476 -29.67 -8.58 27.42
C PHE A 476 -30.63 -9.06 26.35
N ASN A 477 -31.31 -8.12 25.67
CA ASN A 477 -32.39 -8.39 24.72
C ASN A 477 -33.42 -9.37 25.32
N ASP A 478 -33.91 -9.02 26.50
CA ASP A 478 -34.89 -9.75 27.31
C ASP A 478 -34.45 -11.15 27.79
N LYS A 479 -33.23 -11.60 27.48
CA LYS A 479 -32.65 -12.85 27.97
C LYS A 479 -31.78 -12.62 29.18
N VAL A 480 -31.98 -13.40 30.23
CA VAL A 480 -31.12 -13.35 31.42
C VAL A 480 -29.72 -13.80 31.06
N ILE A 481 -28.74 -13.01 31.48
CA ILE A 481 -27.32 -13.32 31.32
C ILE A 481 -26.65 -13.41 32.71
N THR A 482 -25.58 -14.21 32.80
CA THR A 482 -24.83 -14.46 34.03
C THR A 482 -23.46 -13.78 33.98
N ALA A 483 -22.99 -13.35 35.14
CA ALA A 483 -21.63 -12.83 35.26
C ALA A 483 -20.60 -13.95 35.12
N ASN A 484 -19.41 -13.60 34.60
CA ASN A 484 -18.26 -14.48 34.60
C ASN A 484 -17.60 -14.58 36.00
N GLU A 485 -16.51 -15.33 36.10
CA GLU A 485 -15.75 -15.54 37.34
C GLU A 485 -15.26 -14.25 38.00
N ASN A 486 -15.13 -13.17 37.23
CA ASN A 486 -14.73 -11.84 37.69
C ASN A 486 -15.92 -10.91 37.99
N GLY A 487 -17.14 -11.46 38.07
CA GLY A 487 -18.35 -10.68 38.33
C GLY A 487 -18.80 -9.76 37.20
N LYS A 488 -18.25 -9.92 35.97
CA LYS A 488 -18.57 -9.08 34.79
C LYS A 488 -19.42 -9.84 33.78
N TYR A 489 -20.28 -9.10 33.08
CA TYR A 489 -21.12 -9.66 32.04
C TYR A 489 -20.50 -9.44 30.66
N GLN A 490 -20.74 -10.35 29.74
CA GLN A 490 -20.32 -10.25 28.34
C GLN A 490 -21.55 -10.16 27.45
N ILE A 491 -21.60 -9.16 26.61
CA ILE A 491 -22.65 -9.01 25.58
C ILE A 491 -21.99 -8.90 24.21
N ILE A 492 -22.73 -9.31 23.16
CA ILE A 492 -22.31 -9.17 21.78
C ILE A 492 -23.36 -8.31 21.08
N TYR A 493 -22.93 -7.23 20.47
CA TYR A 493 -23.83 -6.33 19.75
C TYR A 493 -24.49 -7.03 18.56
N GLY A 494 -25.80 -6.94 18.49
CA GLY A 494 -26.67 -7.41 17.42
C GLY A 494 -27.46 -6.26 16.81
N GLU A 495 -28.54 -6.58 16.10
CA GLU A 495 -29.46 -5.59 15.53
C GLU A 495 -30.13 -4.74 16.62
N GLU A 496 -30.51 -5.38 17.70
CA GLU A 496 -31.05 -4.74 18.90
C GLU A 496 -30.12 -4.98 20.08
N ASN A 497 -29.97 -3.95 20.93
CA ASN A 497 -29.07 -4.00 22.08
C ASN A 497 -29.72 -3.28 23.24
N LYS A 498 -30.42 -4.02 24.08
CA LYS A 498 -31.04 -3.54 25.31
C LYS A 498 -30.45 -4.29 26.50
N LEU A 499 -29.81 -3.59 27.39
CA LEU A 499 -29.32 -4.09 28.67
C LEU A 499 -30.21 -3.59 29.78
N GLU A 500 -30.81 -4.46 30.56
CA GLU A 500 -31.69 -4.14 31.69
C GLU A 500 -31.08 -4.72 32.98
N ILE A 501 -30.96 -3.89 34.01
CA ILE A 501 -30.39 -4.27 35.30
C ILE A 501 -31.45 -4.09 36.39
N LEU A 502 -31.73 -5.15 37.10
CA LEU A 502 -32.61 -5.12 38.26
C LEU A 502 -31.78 -5.29 39.53
N TYR A 503 -32.11 -4.53 40.52
CA TYR A 503 -31.44 -4.55 41.82
C TYR A 503 -32.40 -5.00 42.91
N LYS A 504 -31.89 -5.69 43.92
CA LYS A 504 -32.58 -5.97 45.18
C LYS A 504 -31.79 -5.39 46.33
N ASN A 505 -32.43 -5.27 47.50
CA ASN A 505 -31.73 -4.86 48.71
C ASN A 505 -30.71 -5.95 49.09
N ALA A 506 -29.52 -5.55 49.48
CA ALA A 506 -28.55 -6.45 50.05
C ALA A 506 -29.12 -6.95 51.40
N ARG A 507 -29.02 -8.27 51.69
CA ARG A 507 -29.42 -8.80 52.98
C ARG A 507 -28.51 -8.16 54.02
N GLU A 508 -29.09 -7.56 55.06
CA GLU A 508 -28.36 -7.22 56.28
C GLU A 508 -27.80 -8.51 56.82
N ASN A 509 -26.47 -8.63 56.96
CA ASN A 509 -25.87 -9.76 57.65
C ASN A 509 -26.31 -9.66 59.12
N GLU A 510 -27.22 -10.56 59.54
CA GLU A 510 -27.47 -10.88 60.93
C GLU A 510 -26.23 -11.56 61.54
N ASN A 511 -25.25 -10.75 61.90
CA ASN A 511 -24.20 -11.06 62.84
C ASN A 511 -24.00 -9.83 63.70
N GLU A 512 -24.89 -9.64 64.67
CA GLU A 512 -24.58 -8.79 65.82
C GLU A 512 -23.38 -9.43 66.59
N PRO A 513 -22.27 -8.73 66.79
CA PRO A 513 -21.33 -9.14 67.80
C PRO A 513 -21.92 -8.78 69.20
N THR A 514 -22.08 -9.83 70.02
CA THR A 514 -22.32 -9.72 71.46
C THR A 514 -21.53 -8.60 72.10
N LYS A 515 -22.22 -7.70 72.81
CA LYS A 515 -21.64 -6.69 73.65
C LYS A 515 -20.73 -7.36 74.72
N GLU A 516 -19.45 -7.14 74.68
CA GLU A 516 -18.58 -7.16 75.82
C GLU A 516 -18.41 -5.73 76.34
N GLU A 517 -18.88 -5.52 77.50
CA GLU A 517 -18.60 -4.34 78.33
C GLU A 517 -17.12 -4.21 78.61
N SER A 518 -16.46 -3.15 78.19
CA SER A 518 -15.22 -2.71 78.79
C SER A 518 -15.18 -1.21 78.97
N THR A 519 -15.05 -0.90 80.18
CA THR A 519 -14.86 0.37 80.86
C THR A 519 -13.85 1.32 80.25
N GLY A 520 -14.26 2.54 80.09
CA GLY A 520 -13.63 3.82 80.24
C GLY A 520 -12.23 4.11 79.73
N CYS A 521 -12.14 5.12 78.92
CA CYS A 521 -11.20 6.22 79.16
C CYS A 521 -11.62 7.46 78.27
N ASN A 522 -11.77 8.54 79.00
CA ASN A 522 -11.97 9.88 78.47
C ASN A 522 -10.80 10.37 77.59
N GLY A 523 -11.07 10.95 76.47
CA GLY A 523 -10.09 11.71 75.69
C GLY A 523 -10.76 12.64 74.75
N THR A 524 -11.01 13.86 75.20
CA THR A 524 -11.52 14.99 74.43
C THR A 524 -10.43 15.47 73.46
N ILE A 525 -10.69 15.51 72.16
CA ILE A 525 -9.93 16.34 71.22
C ILE A 525 -10.92 17.12 70.37
N LYS A 526 -10.76 18.44 70.47
CA LYS A 526 -11.50 19.50 69.80
C LYS A 526 -11.24 19.53 68.28
N GLY A 527 -12.23 20.02 67.59
CA GLY A 527 -12.36 20.21 66.15
C GLY A 527 -11.27 20.98 65.42
N LEU A 528 -11.34 20.87 64.12
CA LEU A 528 -10.94 21.89 63.13
C LEU A 528 -11.58 21.58 61.75
N PRO A 529 -11.65 22.54 60.82
CA PRO A 529 -12.88 22.81 60.09
C PRO A 529 -12.88 22.33 58.64
N LEU A 530 -14.08 22.43 58.03
CA LEU A 530 -14.33 22.31 56.59
C LEU A 530 -13.35 23.14 55.76
N PHE A 531 -12.80 22.55 54.73
CA PHE A 531 -12.31 23.27 53.55
C PHE A 531 -13.17 22.88 52.32
N GLU A 532 -13.97 23.86 51.88
CA GLU A 532 -14.55 23.89 50.56
C GLU A 532 -13.43 24.09 49.53
N ALA A 533 -13.32 23.22 48.57
CA ALA A 533 -12.48 23.42 47.39
C ALA A 533 -13.38 23.73 46.20
N LEU A 534 -13.46 25.00 45.87
CA LEU A 534 -14.01 25.51 44.63
C LEU A 534 -13.09 25.07 43.46
N ALA A 535 -13.65 24.34 42.50
CA ALA A 535 -13.03 24.07 41.22
C ALA A 535 -13.22 25.27 40.30
N ILE A 536 -12.14 25.95 39.98
CA ILE A 536 -12.09 27.02 38.97
C ILE A 536 -11.83 26.39 37.61
N ILE A 537 -12.76 26.51 36.70
CA ILE A 537 -12.64 26.19 35.28
C ILE A 537 -12.13 27.44 34.55
N PRO A 538 -10.98 27.40 33.83
CA PRO A 538 -10.61 28.52 32.97
C PRO A 538 -11.32 28.43 31.61
N ILE A 539 -12.13 29.41 31.32
CA ILE A 539 -12.69 29.67 29.98
C ILE A 539 -11.62 30.33 29.13
N ILE A 540 -11.11 29.62 28.12
CA ILE A 540 -10.23 30.20 27.11
C ILE A 540 -11.11 30.82 26.00
N LYS A 541 -11.14 32.16 25.95
CA LYS A 541 -11.67 32.94 24.84
C LYS A 541 -10.68 32.95 23.68
N LEU A 542 -11.01 32.31 22.56
CA LEU A 542 -10.35 32.52 21.28
C LEU A 542 -10.75 33.88 20.69
N LYS A 543 -9.77 34.78 20.58
CA LYS A 543 -9.87 36.00 19.77
C LYS A 543 -9.58 35.68 18.32
N LYS A 544 -10.56 35.88 17.42
CA LYS A 544 -10.35 36.07 15.98
C LYS A 544 -9.51 37.34 15.75
N LYS A 545 -8.48 37.24 14.93
CA LYS A 545 -7.92 38.37 14.16
C LYS A 545 -7.74 37.92 12.71
N VAL A 546 -8.29 38.67 11.90
CA VAL A 546 -8.29 39.06 10.50
C VAL A 546 -7.13 38.44 9.68
#